data_cd2f91af935f24746a5b86bd1376b676
#
_entry.id   cd2f91af935f24746a5b86bd1376b676
#
_cell.length_a   1.000
_cell.length_b   1.000
_cell.length_c   1.000
_cell.angle_alpha   90.00
_cell.angle_beta   90.00
_cell.angle_gamma   90.00
#
_symmetry.space_group_name_H-M   'P 1'
#
loop_
_entity.id
_entity.type
_entity.pdbx_description
1 polymer ?
#
loop_
_entity_poly.entity_id
_entity_poly.type
_entity_poly.pdbx_seq_one_letter_code
_entity_poly.pdbx_strand_id
1 'polypeptide(L)'
;MDKRILVINPGSTSTKLALFQGEQKLFDAAVRHSKEDLSPFSWVMEQADFRQTAIEKELSAHNVDLTTLDAVCARGGQLPYCAAGTYLVDQDMVDFMYTVRDAAHASNLGCVLALRIARPLGIPAFICDPVTVDEMTDEARISGHPVLPRMMTGHALNCRAMALRCAGTVLHKPLADCRLIVLHLGGGGSARLFIGGKMVDGVRDDEWMFAPERMGGVSLQPLVAMCYSGAYTKQDIMDLIRGKGGLMAHLGTANAQEVEQRIADGDAHAKLVYDGMLYSCARAIGGLAAAADGRVDRIILTGGLAHSRYVTGYLTQKLSFIAPVEVMAGEFELEALALSLIHISEPTRHSLIS
;
A
#
# COMPACT_ATOMS: atom_id res chain seq x y z
N MET A 1 -4.05 6.78 -30.80
CA MET A 1 -2.87 7.51 -30.25
C MET A 1 -2.70 7.07 -28.82
N ASP A 2 -1.47 6.83 -28.41
CA ASP A 2 -1.19 6.47 -27.02
C ASP A 2 -1.48 7.65 -26.10
N LYS A 3 -2.25 7.41 -25.05
CA LYS A 3 -2.66 8.43 -24.09
C LYS A 3 -1.47 8.90 -23.26
N ARG A 4 -1.40 10.22 -23.02
CA ARG A 4 -0.42 10.83 -22.12
C ARG A 4 -1.02 11.03 -20.73
N ILE A 5 -0.48 10.33 -19.76
CA ILE A 5 -1.01 10.26 -18.40
C ILE A 5 0.04 10.76 -17.41
N LEU A 6 -0.30 11.81 -16.66
CA LEU A 6 0.46 12.21 -15.48
C LEU A 6 0.02 11.36 -14.29
N VAL A 7 0.97 10.73 -13.64
CA VAL A 7 0.75 9.91 -12.44
C VAL A 7 1.30 10.62 -11.21
N ILE A 8 0.52 10.62 -10.12
CA ILE A 8 0.86 11.28 -8.85
C ILE A 8 0.65 10.30 -7.70
N ASN A 9 1.70 10.04 -6.93
CA ASN A 9 1.64 9.20 -5.74
C ASN A 9 2.15 9.94 -4.50
N PRO A 10 1.27 10.60 -3.74
CA PRO A 10 1.64 11.27 -2.50
C PRO A 10 1.94 10.26 -1.40
N GLY A 11 3.15 10.28 -0.89
CA GLY A 11 3.60 9.54 0.29
C GLY A 11 3.84 10.46 1.50
N SER A 12 4.15 9.89 2.66
CA SER A 12 4.34 10.65 3.90
C SER A 12 5.44 11.70 3.78
N THR A 13 6.60 11.32 3.22
CA THR A 13 7.80 12.18 3.13
C THR A 13 8.21 12.52 1.69
N SER A 14 7.38 12.15 0.71
CA SER A 14 7.66 12.46 -0.70
C SER A 14 6.38 12.45 -1.53
N THR A 15 6.45 13.08 -2.71
CA THR A 15 5.46 12.94 -3.77
C THR A 15 6.17 12.38 -4.99
N LYS A 16 5.83 11.16 -5.39
CA LYS A 16 6.38 10.54 -6.59
C LYS A 16 5.52 10.92 -7.79
N LEU A 17 6.15 11.22 -8.90
CA LEU A 17 5.52 11.62 -10.17
C LEU A 17 6.05 10.75 -11.30
N ALA A 18 5.22 10.49 -12.30
CA ALA A 18 5.68 9.96 -13.58
C ALA A 18 4.78 10.45 -14.72
N LEU A 19 5.35 10.54 -15.90
CA LEU A 19 4.62 10.78 -17.15
C LEU A 19 4.73 9.54 -18.02
N PHE A 20 3.59 9.05 -18.46
CA PHE A 20 3.50 7.93 -19.37
C PHE A 20 2.91 8.37 -20.73
N GLN A 21 3.35 7.70 -21.80
CA GLN A 21 2.70 7.73 -23.10
C GLN A 21 2.42 6.29 -23.52
N GLY A 22 1.15 5.90 -23.48
CA GLY A 22 0.81 4.49 -23.47
C GLY A 22 1.52 3.79 -22.31
N GLU A 23 2.12 2.63 -22.53
CA GLU A 23 2.87 1.89 -21.51
C GLU A 23 4.32 2.42 -21.28
N GLN A 24 4.77 3.35 -22.14
CA GLN A 24 6.12 3.89 -22.04
C GLN A 24 6.20 4.97 -20.97
N LYS A 25 7.03 4.77 -19.97
CA LYS A 25 7.39 5.80 -18.98
C LYS A 25 8.38 6.78 -19.60
N LEU A 26 7.98 8.06 -19.75
CA LEU A 26 8.80 9.12 -20.34
C LEU A 26 9.75 9.73 -19.30
N PHE A 27 9.27 9.94 -18.07
CA PHE A 27 10.10 10.30 -16.91
C PHE A 27 9.45 9.85 -15.62
N ASP A 28 10.22 9.81 -14.55
CA ASP A 28 9.74 9.76 -13.18
C ASP A 28 10.61 10.62 -12.26
N ALA A 29 10.00 11.11 -11.19
CA ALA A 29 10.66 11.92 -10.19
C ALA A 29 10.08 11.68 -8.80
N ALA A 30 10.90 11.93 -7.77
CA ALA A 30 10.48 11.86 -6.38
C ALA A 30 10.80 13.17 -5.67
N VAL A 31 9.80 14.01 -5.51
CA VAL A 31 9.91 15.26 -4.74
C VAL A 31 9.92 14.90 -3.26
N ARG A 32 11.04 15.06 -2.60
CA ARG A 32 11.19 14.79 -1.17
C ARG A 32 10.74 16.00 -0.35
N HIS A 33 10.10 15.73 0.77
CA HIS A 33 9.64 16.73 1.75
C HIS A 33 10.37 16.45 3.06
N SER A 34 11.15 17.41 3.53
CA SER A 34 11.87 17.30 4.80
C SER A 34 10.89 17.38 5.99
N LYS A 35 11.36 17.03 7.17
CA LYS A 35 10.55 17.21 8.40
C LYS A 35 10.26 18.69 8.65
N GLU A 36 11.21 19.56 8.32
CA GLU A 36 11.09 21.00 8.43
C GLU A 36 10.02 21.55 7.50
N ASP A 37 9.96 21.06 6.25
CA ASP A 37 8.94 21.45 5.27
C ASP A 37 7.53 21.05 5.73
N LEU A 38 7.40 19.92 6.41
CA LEU A 38 6.11 19.38 6.83
C LEU A 38 5.69 19.86 8.23
N SER A 39 6.60 20.36 9.05
CA SER A 39 6.35 20.77 10.44
C SER A 39 5.31 21.88 10.61
N PRO A 40 5.09 22.82 9.63
CA PRO A 40 4.04 23.82 9.77
C PRO A 40 2.61 23.28 9.69
N PHE A 41 2.42 22.07 9.18
CA PHE A 41 1.10 21.51 8.93
C PHE A 41 0.69 20.57 10.08
N SER A 42 -0.44 20.89 10.73
CA SER A 42 -1.02 20.05 11.79
C SER A 42 -1.78 18.85 11.23
N TRP A 43 -2.20 18.93 9.97
CA TRP A 43 -2.98 17.92 9.28
C TRP A 43 -2.54 17.77 7.82
N VAL A 44 -2.50 16.54 7.34
CA VAL A 44 -1.95 16.22 6.01
C VAL A 44 -2.64 16.96 4.87
N MET A 45 -3.95 17.20 4.95
CA MET A 45 -4.70 17.89 3.89
C MET A 45 -4.34 19.38 3.75
N GLU A 46 -3.75 20.00 4.79
CA GLU A 46 -3.20 21.36 4.73
C GLU A 46 -1.97 21.46 3.81
N GLN A 47 -1.35 20.33 3.49
CA GLN A 47 -0.19 20.26 2.61
C GLN A 47 -0.56 20.38 1.12
N ALA A 48 -1.85 20.49 0.75
CA ALA A 48 -2.29 20.46 -0.64
C ALA A 48 -1.61 21.53 -1.51
N ASP A 49 -1.57 22.80 -1.07
CA ASP A 49 -0.97 23.91 -1.82
C ASP A 49 0.55 23.76 -1.90
N PHE A 50 1.19 23.42 -0.79
CA PHE A 50 2.62 23.15 -0.72
C PHE A 50 3.05 22.04 -1.71
N ARG A 51 2.34 20.91 -1.71
CA ARG A 51 2.65 19.80 -2.59
C ARG A 51 2.32 20.08 -4.04
N GLN A 52 1.24 20.80 -4.33
CA GLN A 52 0.92 21.24 -5.69
C GLN A 52 2.05 22.11 -6.27
N THR A 53 2.50 23.13 -5.54
CA THR A 53 3.62 23.99 -5.95
C THR A 53 4.90 23.18 -6.22
N ALA A 54 5.20 22.21 -5.36
CA ALA A 54 6.34 21.33 -5.53
C ALA A 54 6.23 20.45 -6.79
N ILE A 55 5.04 19.92 -7.09
CA ILE A 55 4.74 19.16 -8.32
C ILE A 55 4.92 20.04 -9.56
N GLU A 56 4.31 21.22 -9.58
CA GLU A 56 4.39 22.14 -10.72
C GLU A 56 5.83 22.56 -11.03
N LYS A 57 6.63 22.81 -9.99
CA LYS A 57 8.05 23.08 -10.12
C LYS A 57 8.82 21.93 -10.75
N GLU A 58 8.55 20.70 -10.30
CA GLU A 58 9.20 19.50 -10.81
C GLU A 58 8.82 19.24 -12.27
N LEU A 59 7.53 19.36 -12.62
CA LEU A 59 7.05 19.21 -14.00
C LEU A 59 7.67 20.26 -14.93
N SER A 60 7.78 21.51 -14.46
CA SER A 60 8.46 22.60 -15.20
C SER A 60 9.95 22.30 -15.42
N ALA A 61 10.65 21.78 -14.40
CA ALA A 61 12.06 21.42 -14.50
C ALA A 61 12.33 20.32 -15.54
N HIS A 62 11.34 19.46 -15.75
CA HIS A 62 11.38 18.41 -16.78
C HIS A 62 10.76 18.82 -18.12
N ASN A 63 10.43 20.12 -18.30
CA ASN A 63 9.80 20.65 -19.52
C ASN A 63 8.53 19.92 -19.93
N VAL A 64 7.71 19.49 -18.96
CA VAL A 64 6.43 18.83 -19.23
C VAL A 64 5.41 19.85 -19.65
N ASP A 65 4.93 19.74 -20.89
CA ASP A 65 3.82 20.53 -21.38
C ASP A 65 2.50 19.88 -20.92
N LEU A 66 1.88 20.51 -19.93
CA LEU A 66 0.63 20.04 -19.34
C LEU A 66 -0.54 20.03 -20.34
N THR A 67 -0.50 20.87 -21.38
CA THR A 67 -1.57 20.94 -22.40
C THR A 67 -1.62 19.68 -23.26
N THR A 68 -0.60 18.86 -23.23
CA THR A 68 -0.51 17.60 -23.97
C THR A 68 -1.03 16.40 -23.20
N LEU A 69 -1.46 16.59 -21.95
CA LEU A 69 -2.00 15.50 -21.13
C LEU A 69 -3.42 15.12 -21.55
N ASP A 70 -3.70 13.83 -21.53
CA ASP A 70 -5.05 13.27 -21.73
C ASP A 70 -5.77 13.03 -20.39
N ALA A 71 -5.04 12.77 -19.32
CA ALA A 71 -5.59 12.50 -17.99
C ALA A 71 -4.53 12.68 -16.89
N VAL A 72 -5.01 12.84 -15.66
CA VAL A 72 -4.19 12.75 -14.43
C VAL A 72 -4.68 11.57 -13.61
N CYS A 73 -3.77 10.70 -13.16
CA CYS A 73 -4.09 9.56 -12.31
C CYS A 73 -3.31 9.64 -11.00
N ALA A 74 -3.99 9.51 -9.87
CA ALA A 74 -3.33 9.54 -8.58
C ALA A 74 -3.65 8.30 -7.73
N ARG A 75 -2.81 8.06 -6.71
CA ARG A 75 -3.10 7.06 -5.69
C ARG A 75 -4.35 7.45 -4.91
N GLY A 76 -5.28 6.50 -4.76
CA GLY A 76 -6.49 6.71 -3.97
C GLY A 76 -6.21 6.75 -2.47
N GLY A 77 -6.91 7.63 -1.77
CA GLY A 77 -6.86 7.80 -0.32
C GLY A 77 -7.88 6.93 0.42
N GLN A 78 -8.28 7.41 1.59
CA GLN A 78 -9.21 6.72 2.48
C GLN A 78 -10.67 7.04 2.13
N LEU A 79 -11.12 6.53 1.00
CA LEU A 79 -12.52 6.53 0.61
C LEU A 79 -13.35 5.57 1.50
N PRO A 80 -14.67 5.61 1.46
CA PRO A 80 -15.50 4.49 1.90
C PRO A 80 -15.04 3.19 1.25
N TYR A 81 -15.27 2.04 1.91
CA TYR A 81 -14.88 0.76 1.35
C TYR A 81 -15.47 0.54 -0.04
N CYS A 82 -14.65 0.10 -0.97
CA CYS A 82 -15.02 -0.04 -2.37
C CYS A 82 -14.32 -1.23 -3.02
N ALA A 83 -14.80 -1.66 -4.18
CA ALA A 83 -14.12 -2.65 -5.01
C ALA A 83 -12.81 -2.11 -5.58
N ALA A 84 -11.92 -3.00 -6.03
CA ALA A 84 -10.75 -2.61 -6.82
C ALA A 84 -11.19 -1.98 -8.14
N GLY A 85 -10.46 -0.95 -8.59
CA GLY A 85 -10.76 -0.28 -9.87
C GLY A 85 -10.23 1.13 -9.96
N THR A 86 -10.58 1.76 -11.08
CA THR A 86 -10.27 3.16 -11.37
C THR A 86 -11.52 4.03 -11.24
N TYR A 87 -11.43 5.07 -10.46
CA TYR A 87 -12.53 5.94 -10.10
C TYR A 87 -12.31 7.35 -10.64
N LEU A 88 -13.34 7.93 -11.29
CA LEU A 88 -13.31 9.33 -11.71
C LEU A 88 -13.35 10.22 -10.46
N VAL A 89 -12.44 11.20 -10.42
CA VAL A 89 -12.38 12.18 -9.33
C VAL A 89 -13.31 13.34 -9.65
N ASP A 90 -14.24 13.60 -8.74
CA ASP A 90 -15.13 14.76 -8.75
C ASP A 90 -14.92 15.63 -7.50
N GLN A 91 -15.70 16.68 -7.37
CA GLN A 91 -15.61 17.58 -6.21
C GLN A 91 -16.09 16.90 -4.93
N ASP A 92 -17.10 16.03 -5.01
CA ASP A 92 -17.68 15.34 -3.85
C ASP A 92 -16.62 14.41 -3.22
N MET A 93 -15.83 13.72 -4.05
CA MET A 93 -14.71 12.91 -3.57
C MET A 93 -13.65 13.77 -2.86
N VAL A 94 -13.31 14.93 -3.41
CA VAL A 94 -12.36 15.86 -2.80
C VAL A 94 -12.91 16.38 -1.47
N ASP A 95 -14.16 16.79 -1.43
CA ASP A 95 -14.80 17.32 -0.21
C ASP A 95 -14.89 16.25 0.88
N PHE A 96 -15.19 15.00 0.49
CA PHE A 96 -15.14 13.87 1.41
C PHE A 96 -13.76 13.68 2.04
N MET A 97 -12.65 13.79 1.27
CA MET A 97 -11.30 13.67 1.83
C MET A 97 -11.01 14.71 2.90
N TYR A 98 -11.59 15.90 2.82
CA TYR A 98 -11.47 16.94 3.85
C TYR A 98 -12.28 16.63 5.13
N THR A 99 -13.14 15.61 5.12
CA THR A 99 -13.84 15.15 6.33
C THR A 99 -13.06 14.09 7.11
N VAL A 100 -12.11 13.39 6.45
CA VAL A 100 -11.33 12.29 7.05
C VAL A 100 -10.23 12.86 7.94
N ARG A 101 -10.43 12.84 9.27
CA ARG A 101 -9.50 13.40 10.26
C ARG A 101 -8.63 12.34 10.94
N ASP A 102 -9.25 11.34 11.53
CA ASP A 102 -8.58 10.42 12.47
C ASP A 102 -7.57 9.45 11.83
N ALA A 103 -7.72 9.19 10.56
CA ALA A 103 -6.87 8.25 9.82
C ALA A 103 -6.21 8.90 8.60
N ALA A 104 -6.09 10.23 8.57
CA ALA A 104 -5.58 10.97 7.42
C ALA A 104 -4.17 10.49 7.02
N HIS A 105 -4.03 10.10 5.76
CA HIS A 105 -2.78 9.65 5.16
C HIS A 105 -2.46 10.51 3.94
N ALA A 106 -1.20 10.64 3.57
CA ALA A 106 -0.77 11.46 2.43
C ALA A 106 -1.48 11.09 1.10
N SER A 107 -1.87 9.82 0.93
CA SER A 107 -2.65 9.39 -0.23
C SER A 107 -4.02 10.09 -0.35
N ASN A 108 -4.57 10.66 0.73
CA ASN A 108 -5.81 11.43 0.68
C ASN A 108 -5.67 12.69 -0.20
N LEU A 109 -4.45 13.21 -0.34
CA LEU A 109 -4.15 14.32 -1.24
C LEU A 109 -4.19 13.92 -2.72
N GLY A 110 -4.17 12.62 -3.04
CA GLY A 110 -4.10 12.16 -4.42
C GLY A 110 -5.23 12.71 -5.28
N CYS A 111 -6.48 12.56 -4.87
CA CYS A 111 -7.63 13.08 -5.62
C CYS A 111 -7.63 14.61 -5.70
N VAL A 112 -7.21 15.30 -4.62
CA VAL A 112 -7.14 16.77 -4.59
C VAL A 112 -6.14 17.29 -5.61
N LEU A 113 -4.91 16.75 -5.59
CA LEU A 113 -3.83 17.15 -6.50
C LEU A 113 -4.16 16.81 -7.95
N ALA A 114 -4.72 15.61 -8.19
CA ALA A 114 -5.14 15.20 -9.52
C ALA A 114 -6.21 16.12 -10.11
N LEU A 115 -7.25 16.45 -9.33
CA LEU A 115 -8.35 17.31 -9.80
C LEU A 115 -7.87 18.75 -10.02
N ARG A 116 -7.02 19.28 -9.15
CA ARG A 116 -6.47 20.64 -9.27
C ARG A 116 -5.63 20.83 -10.53
N ILE A 117 -4.88 19.82 -10.94
CA ILE A 117 -4.08 19.86 -12.18
C ILE A 117 -4.97 19.62 -13.41
N ALA A 118 -5.89 18.67 -13.35
CA ALA A 118 -6.70 18.28 -14.49
C ALA A 118 -7.79 19.30 -14.86
N ARG A 119 -8.45 19.89 -13.86
CA ARG A 119 -9.61 20.79 -14.06
C ARG A 119 -9.32 22.00 -14.95
N PRO A 120 -8.21 22.75 -14.75
CA PRO A 120 -7.89 23.90 -15.63
C PRO A 120 -7.60 23.49 -17.08
N LEU A 121 -7.20 22.23 -17.30
CA LEU A 121 -6.90 21.68 -18.63
C LEU A 121 -8.12 21.06 -19.32
N GLY A 122 -9.26 20.96 -18.61
CA GLY A 122 -10.46 20.33 -19.13
C GLY A 122 -10.34 18.83 -19.36
N ILE A 123 -9.38 18.14 -18.69
CA ILE A 123 -9.14 16.70 -18.81
C ILE A 123 -9.63 15.97 -17.54
N PRO A 124 -9.91 14.66 -17.63
CA PRO A 124 -10.33 13.88 -16.46
C PRO A 124 -9.20 13.62 -15.47
N ALA A 125 -9.57 13.58 -14.18
CA ALA A 125 -8.73 13.12 -13.09
C ALA A 125 -9.25 11.77 -12.57
N PHE A 126 -8.32 10.87 -12.21
CA PHE A 126 -8.65 9.55 -11.70
C PHE A 126 -7.85 9.20 -10.46
N ILE A 127 -8.37 8.27 -9.68
CA ILE A 127 -7.63 7.50 -8.69
C ILE A 127 -7.80 6.01 -8.98
N CYS A 128 -6.78 5.22 -8.62
CA CYS A 128 -6.82 3.77 -8.78
C CYS A 128 -6.59 3.07 -7.45
N ASP A 129 -7.29 1.95 -7.26
CA ASP A 129 -7.15 1.01 -6.15
C ASP A 129 -6.84 1.70 -4.81
N PRO A 130 -7.79 2.47 -4.25
CA PRO A 130 -7.58 3.20 -3.00
C PRO A 130 -7.19 2.25 -1.86
N VAL A 131 -6.57 2.80 -0.81
CA VAL A 131 -6.11 2.01 0.34
C VAL A 131 -7.24 1.28 1.08
N THR A 132 -8.47 1.65 0.80
CA THR A 132 -9.72 1.09 1.33
C THR A 132 -10.41 0.10 0.39
N VAL A 133 -9.70 -0.39 -0.63
CA VAL A 133 -10.23 -1.52 -1.41
C VAL A 133 -10.49 -2.69 -0.49
N ASP A 134 -11.74 -3.15 -0.50
CA ASP A 134 -12.21 -4.26 0.32
C ASP A 134 -13.17 -5.14 -0.48
N GLU A 135 -12.67 -6.27 -0.92
CA GLU A 135 -13.39 -7.29 -1.67
C GLU A 135 -13.47 -8.61 -0.88
N MET A 136 -13.28 -8.53 0.45
CA MET A 136 -13.35 -9.71 1.33
C MET A 136 -14.67 -10.43 1.18
N THR A 137 -14.62 -11.77 1.26
CA THR A 137 -15.84 -12.57 1.41
C THR A 137 -16.49 -12.29 2.76
N ASP A 138 -17.78 -12.57 2.87
CA ASP A 138 -18.52 -12.40 4.13
C ASP A 138 -17.89 -13.20 5.27
N GLU A 139 -17.46 -14.44 4.99
CA GLU A 139 -16.76 -15.30 5.96
C GLU A 139 -15.44 -14.68 6.42
N ALA A 140 -14.65 -14.16 5.51
CA ALA A 140 -13.37 -13.53 5.83
C ALA A 140 -13.54 -12.26 6.68
N ARG A 141 -14.70 -11.59 6.59
CA ARG A 141 -15.03 -10.36 7.32
C ARG A 141 -15.43 -10.59 8.76
N ILE A 142 -15.96 -11.77 9.07
CA ILE A 142 -16.44 -12.08 10.42
C ILE A 142 -15.26 -12.22 11.38
N SER A 143 -15.33 -11.47 12.48
CA SER A 143 -14.46 -11.64 13.65
C SER A 143 -15.22 -12.34 14.80
N GLY A 144 -14.58 -12.50 15.93
CA GLY A 144 -15.22 -13.03 17.14
C GLY A 144 -16.25 -12.08 17.80
N HIS A 145 -16.44 -10.85 17.28
CA HIS A 145 -17.38 -9.89 17.85
C HIS A 145 -18.03 -9.02 16.77
N PRO A 146 -19.38 -8.87 16.75
CA PRO A 146 -20.09 -8.22 15.66
C PRO A 146 -19.77 -6.71 15.48
N VAL A 147 -19.34 -6.01 16.53
CA VAL A 147 -18.96 -4.58 16.43
C VAL A 147 -17.49 -4.38 16.02
N LEU A 148 -16.72 -5.44 15.85
CA LEU A 148 -15.30 -5.42 15.47
C LEU A 148 -15.06 -6.31 14.24
N PRO A 149 -15.69 -6.02 13.10
CA PRO A 149 -15.46 -6.81 11.89
C PRO A 149 -14.01 -6.68 11.44
N ARG A 150 -13.51 -7.71 10.76
CA ARG A 150 -12.25 -7.58 10.02
C ARG A 150 -12.44 -6.62 8.85
N MET A 151 -11.40 -5.87 8.55
CA MET A 151 -11.40 -4.88 7.47
C MET A 151 -10.11 -5.03 6.67
N MET A 152 -10.20 -4.89 5.36
CA MET A 152 -9.04 -4.93 4.49
C MET A 152 -8.63 -3.51 4.11
N THR A 153 -7.47 -3.07 4.61
CA THR A 153 -6.82 -1.81 4.23
C THR A 153 -5.33 -2.06 3.97
N GLY A 154 -4.67 -1.18 3.22
CA GLY A 154 -3.21 -1.25 3.03
C GLY A 154 -2.80 -1.14 1.56
N HIS A 155 -1.86 -1.99 1.12
CA HIS A 155 -1.14 -1.87 -0.15
C HIS A 155 -1.91 -2.49 -1.34
N ALA A 156 -3.21 -2.20 -1.49
CA ALA A 156 -4.08 -2.77 -2.53
C ALA A 156 -3.50 -2.58 -3.94
N LEU A 157 -3.14 -1.33 -4.28
CA LEU A 157 -2.59 -0.97 -5.59
C LEU A 157 -1.36 -1.81 -5.96
N ASN A 158 -0.34 -1.86 -5.09
CA ASN A 158 0.87 -2.64 -5.39
C ASN A 158 0.60 -4.14 -5.41
N CYS A 159 -0.20 -4.66 -4.47
CA CYS A 159 -0.55 -6.08 -4.46
C CYS A 159 -1.28 -6.50 -5.73
N ARG A 160 -2.25 -5.71 -6.19
CA ARG A 160 -2.98 -5.98 -7.43
C ARG A 160 -2.08 -5.89 -8.65
N ALA A 161 -1.21 -4.88 -8.72
CA ALA A 161 -0.25 -4.75 -9.83
C ALA A 161 0.65 -5.98 -9.93
N MET A 162 1.16 -6.47 -8.81
CA MET A 162 2.03 -7.66 -8.78
C MET A 162 1.25 -8.94 -9.09
N ALA A 163 0.00 -9.05 -8.64
CA ALA A 163 -0.87 -10.16 -9.01
C ALA A 163 -1.14 -10.19 -10.52
N LEU A 164 -1.51 -9.05 -11.12
CA LEU A 164 -1.69 -8.91 -12.57
C LEU A 164 -0.42 -9.25 -13.35
N ARG A 165 0.72 -8.72 -12.92
CA ARG A 165 2.01 -9.00 -13.55
C ARG A 165 2.35 -10.50 -13.49
N CYS A 166 2.21 -11.14 -12.33
CA CYS A 166 2.47 -12.57 -12.18
C CYS A 166 1.52 -13.41 -13.06
N ALA A 167 0.24 -13.08 -13.07
CA ALA A 167 -0.76 -13.75 -13.90
C ALA A 167 -0.39 -13.68 -15.40
N GLY A 168 -0.04 -12.48 -15.88
CA GLY A 168 0.30 -12.28 -17.30
C GLY A 168 1.68 -12.80 -17.70
N THR A 169 2.73 -12.55 -16.91
CA THR A 169 4.12 -12.82 -17.33
C THR A 169 4.67 -14.16 -16.84
N VAL A 170 4.13 -14.72 -15.74
CA VAL A 170 4.60 -15.99 -15.17
C VAL A 170 3.64 -17.13 -15.44
N LEU A 171 2.35 -16.88 -15.24
CA LEU A 171 1.32 -17.91 -15.40
C LEU A 171 0.67 -17.92 -16.78
N HIS A 172 0.80 -16.82 -17.53
CA HIS A 172 0.18 -16.63 -18.85
C HIS A 172 -1.33 -16.89 -18.85
N LYS A 173 -2.00 -16.41 -17.78
CA LYS A 173 -3.44 -16.55 -17.55
C LYS A 173 -4.05 -15.22 -17.15
N PRO A 174 -5.37 -15.01 -17.38
CA PRO A 174 -6.10 -13.90 -16.73
C PRO A 174 -6.03 -14.02 -15.21
N LEU A 175 -5.97 -12.90 -14.48
CA LEU A 175 -5.97 -12.90 -13.01
C LEU A 175 -7.19 -13.61 -12.43
N ALA A 176 -8.33 -13.56 -13.14
CA ALA A 176 -9.56 -14.24 -12.75
C ALA A 176 -9.41 -15.78 -12.65
N ASP A 177 -8.45 -16.36 -13.39
CA ASP A 177 -8.18 -17.80 -13.40
C ASP A 177 -7.03 -18.20 -12.47
N CYS A 178 -6.54 -17.24 -11.66
CA CYS A 178 -5.42 -17.45 -10.76
C CYS A 178 -5.84 -17.45 -9.29
N ARG A 179 -5.09 -18.19 -8.47
CA ARG A 179 -5.12 -18.14 -7.01
C ARG A 179 -3.76 -17.73 -6.50
N LEU A 180 -3.63 -16.49 -6.03
CA LEU A 180 -2.34 -15.89 -5.69
C LEU A 180 -2.37 -15.36 -4.26
N ILE A 181 -1.23 -15.49 -3.57
CA ILE A 181 -1.00 -14.77 -2.33
C ILE A 181 0.11 -13.76 -2.58
N VAL A 182 -0.17 -12.49 -2.36
CA VAL A 182 0.81 -11.40 -2.50
C VAL A 182 1.15 -10.85 -1.13
N LEU A 183 2.44 -10.90 -0.76
CA LEU A 183 2.98 -10.30 0.45
C LEU A 183 3.77 -9.06 0.09
N HIS A 184 3.26 -7.90 0.46
CA HIS A 184 3.98 -6.62 0.41
C HIS A 184 4.72 -6.39 1.71
N LEU A 185 6.02 -6.14 1.63
CA LEU A 185 6.95 -5.92 2.73
C LEU A 185 7.67 -4.58 2.57
N GLY A 186 7.38 -3.64 3.44
CA GLY A 186 8.00 -2.32 3.55
C GLY A 186 8.19 -1.92 5.01
N GLY A 187 8.12 -0.63 5.34
CA GLY A 187 8.04 -0.15 6.73
C GLY A 187 6.79 -0.68 7.45
N GLY A 188 5.68 -0.84 6.70
CA GLY A 188 4.52 -1.65 7.03
C GLY A 188 4.44 -2.88 6.14
N GLY A 189 3.46 -3.76 6.38
CA GLY A 189 3.25 -4.97 5.59
C GLY A 189 1.77 -5.29 5.37
N SER A 190 1.47 -6.03 4.31
CA SER A 190 0.15 -6.61 4.10
C SER A 190 0.24 -7.83 3.19
N ALA A 191 -0.56 -8.85 3.49
CA ALA A 191 -0.74 -9.99 2.62
C ALA A 191 -2.16 -9.98 2.03
N ARG A 192 -2.31 -10.38 0.77
CA ARG A 192 -3.60 -10.44 0.05
C ARG A 192 -3.76 -11.77 -0.66
N LEU A 193 -4.93 -12.38 -0.49
CA LEU A 193 -5.35 -13.56 -1.22
C LEU A 193 -6.21 -13.15 -2.41
N PHE A 194 -5.78 -13.52 -3.61
CA PHE A 194 -6.52 -13.29 -4.86
C PHE A 194 -7.17 -14.59 -5.33
N ILE A 195 -8.49 -14.55 -5.54
CA ILE A 195 -9.28 -15.62 -6.16
C ILE A 195 -10.31 -14.97 -7.09
N GLY A 196 -10.45 -15.48 -8.31
CA GLY A 196 -11.42 -14.94 -9.26
C GLY A 196 -11.17 -13.48 -9.65
N GLY A 197 -9.92 -13.03 -9.60
CA GLY A 197 -9.53 -11.65 -9.89
C GLY A 197 -9.74 -10.64 -8.76
N LYS A 198 -10.29 -11.08 -7.62
CA LYS A 198 -10.63 -10.26 -6.45
C LYS A 198 -9.72 -10.54 -5.27
N MET A 199 -9.53 -9.54 -4.42
CA MET A 199 -8.86 -9.66 -3.12
C MET A 199 -9.85 -10.17 -2.06
N VAL A 200 -10.02 -11.51 -1.99
CA VAL A 200 -11.08 -12.15 -1.20
C VAL A 200 -10.78 -12.28 0.28
N ASP A 201 -9.51 -12.17 0.68
CA ASP A 201 -9.05 -12.15 2.07
C ASP A 201 -7.68 -11.47 2.15
N GLY A 202 -7.28 -11.09 3.33
CA GLY A 202 -5.96 -10.51 3.57
C GLY A 202 -5.61 -10.40 5.03
N VAL A 203 -4.34 -10.12 5.28
CA VAL A 203 -3.79 -9.89 6.62
C VAL A 203 -3.08 -8.55 6.64
N ARG A 204 -3.37 -7.78 7.65
CA ARG A 204 -2.74 -6.47 7.93
C ARG A 204 -1.61 -6.62 8.94
N ASP A 205 -0.77 -5.61 9.01
CA ASP A 205 0.34 -5.50 9.95
C ASP A 205 -0.08 -5.05 11.37
N ASP A 206 -1.37 -5.05 11.66
CA ASP A 206 -1.95 -4.88 12.99
C ASP A 206 -2.88 -6.05 13.39
N GLU A 207 -2.95 -7.12 12.56
CA GLU A 207 -3.71 -8.33 12.85
C GLU A 207 -2.81 -9.52 13.26
N TRP A 208 -1.88 -9.95 12.40
CA TRP A 208 -1.08 -11.16 12.63
C TRP A 208 0.42 -10.94 12.52
N MET A 209 0.87 -10.36 11.40
CA MET A 209 2.28 -10.14 11.17
C MET A 209 2.72 -8.77 11.68
N PHE A 210 3.94 -8.67 12.21
CA PHE A 210 4.53 -7.38 12.46
C PHE A 210 5.52 -6.99 11.33
N ALA A 211 5.84 -5.71 11.27
CA ALA A 211 6.68 -5.13 10.24
C ALA A 211 7.72 -4.19 10.88
N PRO A 212 8.68 -3.64 10.12
CA PRO A 212 9.70 -2.76 10.72
C PRO A 212 9.18 -1.66 11.64
N GLU A 213 8.03 -1.05 11.31
CA GLU A 213 7.43 0.06 12.08
C GLU A 213 6.00 -0.25 12.55
N ARG A 214 5.62 -1.54 12.63
CA ARG A 214 4.26 -1.98 13.00
C ARG A 214 4.31 -3.07 14.05
N MET A 215 3.47 -2.93 15.05
CA MET A 215 3.45 -3.84 16.20
C MET A 215 2.97 -5.26 15.84
N GLY A 216 2.12 -5.39 14.82
CA GLY A 216 1.49 -6.66 14.48
C GLY A 216 0.38 -7.08 15.46
N GLY A 217 -0.11 -8.28 15.27
CA GLY A 217 -1.08 -8.89 16.17
C GLY A 217 -0.43 -9.36 17.47
N VAL A 218 -1.04 -8.98 18.58
CA VAL A 218 -0.62 -9.35 19.95
C VAL A 218 -1.78 -10.01 20.70
N SER A 219 -1.47 -10.63 21.82
CA SER A 219 -2.51 -11.12 22.74
C SER A 219 -3.36 -9.96 23.25
N LEU A 220 -4.68 -10.08 23.15
CA LEU A 220 -5.60 -8.99 23.49
C LEU A 220 -5.57 -8.63 24.97
N GLN A 221 -5.51 -9.63 25.88
CA GLN A 221 -5.53 -9.37 27.31
C GLN A 221 -4.36 -8.49 27.79
N PRO A 222 -3.08 -8.76 27.44
CA PRO A 222 -1.97 -7.86 27.77
C PRO A 222 -2.13 -6.46 27.16
N LEU A 223 -2.64 -6.35 25.93
CA LEU A 223 -2.89 -5.06 25.30
C LEU A 223 -3.94 -4.24 26.06
N VAL A 224 -5.06 -4.87 26.45
CA VAL A 224 -6.09 -4.22 27.28
C VAL A 224 -5.50 -3.79 28.63
N ALA A 225 -4.74 -4.66 29.31
CA ALA A 225 -4.09 -4.30 30.57
C ALA A 225 -3.15 -3.10 30.41
N MET A 226 -2.41 -3.04 29.32
CA MET A 226 -1.53 -1.92 28.97
C MET A 226 -2.33 -0.62 28.74
N CYS A 227 -3.43 -0.67 27.99
CA CYS A 227 -4.31 0.48 27.72
C CYS A 227 -4.90 1.08 29.00
N TYR A 228 -5.24 0.25 30.00
CA TYR A 228 -5.87 0.69 31.25
C TYR A 228 -4.89 0.78 32.42
N SER A 229 -3.58 0.63 32.21
CA SER A 229 -2.56 0.71 33.27
C SER A 229 -2.35 2.12 33.81
N GLY A 230 -2.76 3.15 33.07
CA GLY A 230 -2.42 4.55 33.33
C GLY A 230 -0.99 4.95 32.96
N ALA A 231 -0.17 4.01 32.47
CA ALA A 231 1.21 4.27 32.08
C ALA A 231 1.33 4.78 30.62
N TYR A 232 0.30 4.60 29.81
CA TYR A 232 0.27 4.94 28.38
C TYR A 232 -0.97 5.75 28.04
N THR A 233 -0.80 6.78 27.24
CA THR A 233 -1.91 7.49 26.60
C THR A 233 -2.45 6.73 25.40
N LYS A 234 -3.63 7.09 24.90
CA LYS A 234 -4.14 6.56 23.61
C LYS A 234 -3.13 6.77 22.48
N GLN A 235 -2.48 7.95 22.44
CA GLN A 235 -1.50 8.27 21.40
C GLN A 235 -0.27 7.36 21.50
N ASP A 236 0.24 7.08 22.70
CA ASP A 236 1.37 6.15 22.88
C ASP A 236 1.05 4.76 22.32
N ILE A 237 -0.15 4.24 22.60
CA ILE A 237 -0.59 2.95 22.06
C ILE A 237 -0.73 3.00 20.52
N MET A 238 -1.31 4.06 19.98
CA MET A 238 -1.43 4.24 18.53
C MET A 238 -0.05 4.34 17.85
N ASP A 239 0.92 4.98 18.48
CA ASP A 239 2.30 5.07 18.00
C ASP A 239 2.99 3.68 18.02
N LEU A 240 2.72 2.83 19.03
CA LEU A 240 3.21 1.45 19.02
C LEU A 240 2.58 0.61 17.91
N ILE A 241 1.30 0.81 17.63
CA ILE A 241 0.64 0.13 16.51
C ILE A 241 1.27 0.57 15.19
N ARG A 242 1.56 1.89 15.01
CA ARG A 242 2.07 2.46 13.76
C ARG A 242 3.16 3.50 14.02
N GLY A 243 4.40 3.13 13.70
CA GLY A 243 5.58 4.01 13.74
C GLY A 243 6.64 3.59 14.74
N LYS A 244 6.26 3.18 15.96
CA LYS A 244 7.21 2.82 17.02
C LYS A 244 7.19 1.32 17.39
N GLY A 245 6.36 0.51 16.73
CA GLY A 245 6.31 -0.95 16.92
C GLY A 245 7.31 -1.70 16.05
N GLY A 246 7.23 -3.01 16.08
CA GLY A 246 8.03 -3.90 15.24
C GLY A 246 9.53 -3.86 15.52
N LEU A 247 10.36 -3.84 14.46
CA LEU A 247 11.82 -3.76 14.61
C LEU A 247 12.23 -2.50 15.37
N MET A 248 11.54 -1.39 15.15
CA MET A 248 11.79 -0.13 15.84
C MET A 248 11.67 -0.29 17.37
N ALA A 249 10.65 -1.00 17.85
CA ALA A 249 10.47 -1.25 19.28
C ALA A 249 11.54 -2.18 19.87
N HIS A 250 11.92 -3.21 19.14
CA HIS A 250 12.85 -4.24 19.61
C HIS A 250 14.32 -3.85 19.48
N LEU A 251 14.67 -3.15 18.39
CA LEU A 251 16.06 -2.94 17.96
C LEU A 251 16.46 -1.46 17.87
N GLY A 252 15.51 -0.54 18.04
CA GLY A 252 15.72 0.92 17.93
C GLY A 252 15.89 1.39 16.48
N THR A 253 15.69 0.53 15.49
CA THR A 253 15.79 0.87 14.07
C THR A 253 14.76 0.11 13.25
N ALA A 254 14.23 0.76 12.20
CA ALA A 254 13.38 0.15 11.17
C ALA A 254 14.19 -0.18 9.89
N ASN A 255 15.48 0.17 9.86
CA ASN A 255 16.33 -0.04 8.70
C ASN A 255 16.78 -1.50 8.61
N ALA A 256 16.19 -2.25 7.68
CA ALA A 256 16.50 -3.66 7.49
C ALA A 256 17.97 -3.92 7.13
N GLN A 257 18.62 -3.02 6.38
CA GLN A 257 20.05 -3.16 6.04
C GLN A 257 20.94 -3.06 7.30
N GLU A 258 20.61 -2.14 8.20
CA GLU A 258 21.28 -2.02 9.50
C GLU A 258 21.08 -3.29 10.35
N VAL A 259 19.85 -3.83 10.39
CA VAL A 259 19.55 -5.06 11.12
C VAL A 259 20.32 -6.23 10.52
N GLU A 260 20.37 -6.37 9.21
CA GLU A 260 21.14 -7.43 8.54
C GLU A 260 22.65 -7.30 8.76
N GLN A 261 23.18 -6.08 8.81
CA GLN A 261 24.58 -5.86 9.19
C GLN A 261 24.85 -6.29 10.63
N ARG A 262 24.00 -5.92 11.59
CA ARG A 262 24.10 -6.38 12.98
C ARG A 262 24.08 -7.91 13.08
N ILE A 263 23.23 -8.58 12.31
CA ILE A 263 23.19 -10.05 12.23
C ILE A 263 24.52 -10.61 11.71
N ALA A 264 25.07 -10.02 10.65
CA ALA A 264 26.36 -10.41 10.09
C ALA A 264 27.51 -10.24 11.09
N ASP A 265 27.42 -9.21 11.94
CA ASP A 265 28.40 -8.92 13.02
C ASP A 265 28.17 -9.80 14.27
N GLY A 266 27.19 -10.72 14.26
CA GLY A 266 26.97 -11.71 15.32
C GLY A 266 25.92 -11.31 16.37
N ASP A 267 25.10 -10.27 16.14
CA ASP A 267 24.00 -9.88 17.04
C ASP A 267 22.88 -10.92 17.01
N ALA A 268 22.91 -11.84 17.96
CA ALA A 268 21.93 -12.92 18.08
C ALA A 268 20.51 -12.39 18.41
N HIS A 269 20.40 -11.25 19.10
CA HIS A 269 19.11 -10.65 19.42
C HIS A 269 18.48 -10.02 18.17
N ALA A 270 19.25 -9.28 17.37
CA ALA A 270 18.79 -8.76 16.09
C ALA A 270 18.31 -9.88 15.16
N LYS A 271 19.07 -10.99 15.09
CA LYS A 271 18.68 -12.18 14.33
C LYS A 271 17.36 -12.77 14.80
N LEU A 272 17.20 -12.97 16.10
CA LEU A 272 15.98 -13.54 16.69
C LEU A 272 14.75 -12.69 16.37
N VAL A 273 14.86 -11.37 16.52
CA VAL A 273 13.75 -10.45 16.25
C VAL A 273 13.41 -10.42 14.75
N TYR A 274 14.43 -10.36 13.90
CA TYR A 274 14.22 -10.30 12.45
C TYR A 274 13.62 -11.60 11.91
N ASP A 275 14.13 -12.75 12.33
CA ASP A 275 13.56 -14.06 12.01
C ASP A 275 12.13 -14.19 12.55
N GLY A 276 11.85 -13.65 13.75
CA GLY A 276 10.51 -13.58 14.33
C GLY A 276 9.52 -12.79 13.47
N MET A 277 9.96 -11.66 12.89
CA MET A 277 9.17 -10.89 11.93
C MET A 277 8.84 -11.73 10.69
N LEU A 278 9.84 -12.34 10.07
CA LEU A 278 9.65 -13.18 8.88
C LEU A 278 8.81 -14.42 9.17
N TYR A 279 8.96 -15.00 10.35
CA TYR A 279 8.13 -16.11 10.81
C TYR A 279 6.65 -15.70 10.94
N SER A 280 6.38 -14.49 11.47
CA SER A 280 5.02 -13.97 11.55
C SER A 280 4.39 -13.78 10.17
N CYS A 281 5.16 -13.31 9.18
CA CYS A 281 4.74 -13.22 7.78
C CYS A 281 4.42 -14.61 7.18
N ALA A 282 5.28 -15.61 7.42
CA ALA A 282 5.06 -16.96 6.94
C ALA A 282 3.77 -17.57 7.53
N ARG A 283 3.48 -17.35 8.82
CA ARG A 283 2.23 -17.77 9.45
C ARG A 283 1.00 -17.13 8.82
N ALA A 284 1.07 -15.81 8.52
CA ALA A 284 -0.01 -15.11 7.87
C ALA A 284 -0.32 -15.70 6.48
N ILE A 285 0.71 -15.98 5.68
CA ILE A 285 0.56 -16.62 4.37
C ILE A 285 0.00 -18.05 4.51
N GLY A 286 0.46 -18.82 5.50
CA GLY A 286 -0.10 -20.15 5.78
C GLY A 286 -1.59 -20.11 6.08
N GLY A 287 -2.06 -19.12 6.84
CA GLY A 287 -3.49 -18.90 7.09
C GLY A 287 -4.27 -18.57 5.82
N LEU A 288 -3.74 -17.69 4.96
CA LEU A 288 -4.36 -17.37 3.66
C LEU A 288 -4.35 -18.58 2.70
N ALA A 289 -3.32 -19.43 2.76
CA ALA A 289 -3.27 -20.66 1.98
C ALA A 289 -4.36 -21.65 2.42
N ALA A 290 -4.62 -21.74 3.74
CA ALA A 290 -5.75 -22.54 4.26
C ALA A 290 -7.10 -21.97 3.80
N ALA A 291 -7.27 -20.64 3.79
CA ALA A 291 -8.48 -19.99 3.26
C ALA A 291 -8.68 -20.24 1.75
N ALA A 292 -7.61 -20.59 1.02
CA ALA A 292 -7.64 -21.00 -0.39
C ALA A 292 -7.76 -22.52 -0.58
N ASP A 293 -8.10 -23.30 0.45
CA ASP A 293 -8.15 -24.78 0.45
C ASP A 293 -6.79 -25.41 0.04
N GLY A 294 -5.68 -24.76 0.32
CA GLY A 294 -4.35 -25.19 -0.12
C GLY A 294 -4.09 -25.04 -1.63
N ARG A 295 -5.03 -24.50 -2.37
CA ARG A 295 -4.91 -24.32 -3.84
C ARG A 295 -4.38 -22.93 -4.14
N VAL A 296 -3.06 -22.79 -4.19
CA VAL A 296 -2.34 -21.55 -4.49
C VAL A 296 -1.42 -21.77 -5.69
N ASP A 297 -1.56 -20.96 -6.73
CA ASP A 297 -0.72 -21.07 -7.93
C ASP A 297 0.68 -20.47 -7.68
N ARG A 298 0.75 -19.33 -7.00
CA ARG A 298 2.00 -18.62 -6.66
C ARG A 298 1.86 -17.82 -5.37
N ILE A 299 2.99 -17.68 -4.67
CA ILE A 299 3.18 -16.71 -3.61
C ILE A 299 4.13 -15.64 -4.14
N ILE A 300 3.75 -14.36 -4.03
CA ILE A 300 4.52 -13.23 -4.56
C ILE A 300 5.06 -12.41 -3.39
N LEU A 301 6.38 -12.20 -3.36
CA LEU A 301 7.04 -11.30 -2.40
C LEU A 301 7.36 -9.99 -3.09
N THR A 302 6.86 -8.87 -2.56
CA THR A 302 7.04 -7.53 -3.13
C THR A 302 7.29 -6.47 -2.05
N GLY A 303 7.49 -5.22 -2.45
CA GLY A 303 7.88 -4.11 -1.57
C GLY A 303 9.39 -3.99 -1.41
N GLY A 304 9.81 -2.99 -0.63
CA GLY A 304 11.23 -2.66 -0.48
C GLY A 304 12.07 -3.76 0.16
N LEU A 305 11.52 -4.47 1.15
CA LEU A 305 12.23 -5.58 1.82
C LEU A 305 12.42 -6.81 0.92
N ALA A 306 11.66 -6.95 -0.16
CA ALA A 306 11.86 -8.04 -1.11
C ALA A 306 13.17 -7.92 -1.93
N HIS A 307 13.89 -6.79 -1.85
CA HIS A 307 15.27 -6.70 -2.36
C HIS A 307 16.29 -7.46 -1.50
N SER A 308 15.96 -7.73 -0.23
CA SER A 308 16.84 -8.47 0.65
C SER A 308 16.85 -9.96 0.32
N ARG A 309 18.04 -10.51 0.11
CA ARG A 309 18.23 -11.95 -0.07
C ARG A 309 17.97 -12.71 1.23
N TYR A 310 18.21 -12.10 2.38
CA TYR A 310 17.90 -12.70 3.67
C TYR A 310 16.40 -12.92 3.80
N VAL A 311 15.61 -11.87 3.58
CA VAL A 311 14.14 -11.89 3.66
C VAL A 311 13.54 -12.90 2.67
N THR A 312 13.91 -12.78 1.39
CA THR A 312 13.35 -13.64 0.34
C THR A 312 13.79 -15.08 0.47
N GLY A 313 15.04 -15.33 0.87
CA GLY A 313 15.55 -16.67 1.14
C GLY A 313 14.83 -17.36 2.29
N TYR A 314 14.66 -16.65 3.43
CA TYR A 314 13.92 -17.18 4.59
C TYR A 314 12.47 -17.53 4.22
N LEU A 315 11.76 -16.58 3.60
CA LEU A 315 10.35 -16.78 3.23
C LEU A 315 10.18 -17.86 2.17
N THR A 316 11.05 -17.91 1.15
CA THR A 316 10.99 -18.96 0.13
C THR A 316 11.16 -20.34 0.75
N GLN A 317 12.16 -20.52 1.64
CA GLN A 317 12.36 -21.76 2.35
C GLN A 317 11.14 -22.17 3.17
N LYS A 318 10.49 -21.23 3.84
CA LYS A 318 9.32 -21.48 4.69
C LYS A 318 8.03 -21.75 3.92
N LEU A 319 7.89 -21.24 2.70
CA LEU A 319 6.61 -21.17 1.98
C LEU A 319 6.55 -22.07 0.74
N SER A 320 7.70 -22.58 0.26
CA SER A 320 7.78 -23.39 -0.96
C SER A 320 6.96 -24.69 -0.93
N PHE A 321 6.61 -25.18 0.25
CA PHE A 321 5.72 -26.33 0.40
C PHE A 321 4.26 -26.01 0.07
N ILE A 322 3.86 -24.72 0.10
CA ILE A 322 2.51 -24.27 -0.26
C ILE A 322 2.40 -24.09 -1.78
N ALA A 323 3.30 -23.27 -2.34
CA ALA A 323 3.35 -22.95 -3.76
C ALA A 323 4.73 -22.38 -4.14
N PRO A 324 5.10 -22.36 -5.44
CA PRO A 324 6.30 -21.66 -5.88
C PRO A 324 6.26 -20.18 -5.49
N VAL A 325 7.40 -19.64 -5.05
CA VAL A 325 7.54 -18.26 -4.59
C VAL A 325 8.19 -17.42 -5.69
N GLU A 326 7.52 -16.33 -6.08
CA GLU A 326 8.03 -15.34 -7.03
C GLU A 326 8.47 -14.10 -6.29
N VAL A 327 9.67 -13.60 -6.59
CA VAL A 327 10.19 -12.36 -6.02
C VAL A 327 10.03 -11.24 -7.04
N MET A 328 9.15 -10.30 -6.74
CA MET A 328 8.88 -9.10 -7.53
C MET A 328 9.17 -7.88 -6.66
N ALA A 329 10.47 -7.67 -6.35
CA ALA A 329 10.93 -6.66 -5.42
C ALA A 329 10.65 -5.24 -5.91
N GLY A 330 10.37 -4.33 -4.97
CA GLY A 330 10.11 -2.92 -5.23
C GLY A 330 8.62 -2.54 -5.17
N GLU A 331 8.38 -1.27 -5.46
CA GLU A 331 7.05 -0.67 -5.51
C GLU A 331 6.78 -0.20 -6.95
N PHE A 332 5.82 -0.82 -7.60
CA PHE A 332 5.43 -0.51 -8.98
C PHE A 332 4.15 0.34 -9.03
N GLU A 333 3.99 1.22 -8.02
CA GLU A 333 2.76 1.99 -7.87
C GLU A 333 2.55 3.00 -9.01
N LEU A 334 3.62 3.62 -9.54
CA LEU A 334 3.51 4.57 -10.65
C LEU A 334 3.08 3.85 -11.94
N GLU A 335 3.70 2.72 -12.26
CA GLU A 335 3.32 1.87 -13.38
C GLU A 335 1.89 1.33 -13.20
N ALA A 336 1.55 0.88 -11.98
CA ALA A 336 0.21 0.39 -11.66
C ALA A 336 -0.87 1.45 -11.92
N LEU A 337 -0.65 2.69 -11.50
CA LEU A 337 -1.57 3.80 -11.71
C LEU A 337 -1.76 4.10 -13.21
N ALA A 338 -0.66 4.11 -13.99
CA ALA A 338 -0.72 4.33 -15.44
C ALA A 338 -1.46 3.20 -16.15
N LEU A 339 -1.06 1.95 -15.91
CA LEU A 339 -1.61 0.76 -16.55
C LEU A 339 -3.08 0.54 -16.20
N SER A 340 -3.48 0.81 -14.96
CA SER A 340 -4.88 0.72 -14.53
C SER A 340 -5.78 1.68 -15.32
N LEU A 341 -5.26 2.83 -15.74
CA LEU A 341 -6.00 3.77 -16.56
C LEU A 341 -5.91 3.45 -18.07
N ILE A 342 -4.75 2.99 -18.55
CA ILE A 342 -4.54 2.64 -19.97
C ILE A 342 -5.45 1.47 -20.37
N HIS A 343 -5.59 0.47 -19.51
CA HIS A 343 -6.37 -0.74 -19.79
C HIS A 343 -7.83 -0.67 -19.34
N ILE A 344 -8.29 0.50 -18.87
CA ILE A 344 -9.69 0.65 -18.47
C ILE A 344 -10.59 0.80 -19.70
N SER A 345 -11.63 -0.04 -19.79
CA SER A 345 -12.68 0.10 -20.81
C SER A 345 -13.71 1.16 -20.40
N GLU A 346 -14.07 1.24 -19.11
CA GLU A 346 -14.98 2.24 -18.55
C GLU A 346 -14.61 2.57 -17.09
N PRO A 347 -14.42 3.85 -16.73
CA PRO A 347 -14.13 4.26 -15.37
C PRO A 347 -15.37 4.12 -14.47
N THR A 348 -15.17 3.57 -13.27
CA THR A 348 -16.22 3.46 -12.26
C THR A 348 -16.48 4.85 -11.66
N ARG A 349 -17.75 5.25 -11.55
CA ARG A 349 -18.16 6.42 -10.74
C ARG A 349 -18.43 5.94 -9.33
N HIS A 350 -17.79 6.55 -8.36
CA HIS A 350 -18.10 6.31 -6.95
C HIS A 350 -19.28 7.20 -6.54
N SER A 351 -20.45 6.62 -6.23
CA SER A 351 -21.51 7.39 -5.57
C SER A 351 -21.19 7.38 -4.06
N LEU A 352 -20.79 8.52 -3.53
CA LEU A 352 -20.51 8.70 -2.10
C LEU A 352 -21.80 8.86 -1.27
N ILE A 353 -22.97 8.82 -1.92
CA ILE A 353 -24.27 9.05 -1.28
C ILE A 353 -25.15 7.81 -1.47
N SER A 354 -25.22 7.00 -0.45
CA SER A 354 -26.42 6.19 -0.14
C SER A 354 -26.54 6.01 1.36
#